data_0b2844cf6161aed380355cf0b29609b2
#
_entry.id   0b2844cf6161aed380355cf0b29609b2
#
_cell.length_a   1.000
_cell.length_b   1.000
_cell.length_c   1.000
_cell.angle_alpha   90.00
_cell.angle_beta   90.00
_cell.angle_gamma   90.00
#
_symmetry.space_group_name_H-M   'P 1'
#
loop_
_entity.id
_entity.type
_entity.pdbx_description
1 polymer ?
#
loop_
_entity_poly.entity_id
_entity_poly.type
_entity_poly.pdbx_seq_one_letter_code
_entity_poly.pdbx_strand_id
1 'polypeptide(L)'
;MNEDTLLIPIVTSSSYDERPLAIYVHGLASGAAGTTFNSLARKLKQYRWITTDFEENIERNVITLNCLIEKYHPALIVGTSMGGVTVLYANAQNAVKIVCNPALSIADCVRNTIGLGQHDYFCERIDGQQKFELTEEMCVGYENYIANHTPSLGKESYAIFSAHDELLGDEAASVTQQIVANAGYNVSVDPKGVHRITSSTIKIISSLVDKE
;
A
#
# COMPACT_ATOMS: atom_id res chain seq x y z
N MET A 1 14.90 -19.49 4.69
CA MET A 1 15.02 -18.08 4.20
C MET A 1 15.82 -18.14 2.92
N ASN A 2 15.25 -17.68 1.82
CA ASN A 2 15.99 -17.59 0.56
C ASN A 2 17.03 -16.46 0.68
N GLU A 3 18.23 -16.62 0.11
CA GLU A 3 19.30 -15.61 0.14
C GLU A 3 18.84 -14.25 -0.42
N ASP A 4 17.89 -14.24 -1.35
CA ASP A 4 17.29 -13.03 -1.92
C ASP A 4 16.57 -12.13 -0.90
N THR A 5 16.07 -12.68 0.20
CA THR A 5 15.37 -11.94 1.27
C THR A 5 16.31 -10.99 2.04
N LEU A 6 17.61 -11.25 1.99
CA LEU A 6 18.65 -10.45 2.68
C LEU A 6 18.99 -9.14 1.95
N LEU A 7 18.63 -9.01 0.68
CA LEU A 7 19.10 -7.94 -0.20
C LEU A 7 18.04 -6.89 -0.55
N ILE A 8 16.80 -6.97 0.01
CA ILE A 8 15.79 -5.94 -0.24
C ILE A 8 16.28 -4.62 0.40
N PRO A 9 16.59 -3.60 -0.40
CA PRO A 9 17.01 -2.31 0.14
C PRO A 9 15.82 -1.63 0.82
N ILE A 10 16.04 -1.03 1.99
CA ILE A 10 15.00 -0.33 2.75
C ILE A 10 15.40 1.10 3.08
N VAL A 11 14.39 1.98 3.14
CA VAL A 11 14.47 3.28 3.78
C VAL A 11 13.90 3.17 5.19
N THR A 12 14.57 3.74 6.18
CA THR A 12 14.10 3.78 7.57
C THR A 12 13.93 5.21 8.07
N SER A 13 12.91 5.45 8.87
CA SER A 13 12.62 6.77 9.46
C SER A 13 13.58 7.15 10.60
N SER A 14 14.25 6.18 11.20
CA SER A 14 15.21 6.38 12.31
C SER A 14 16.20 5.23 12.37
N SER A 15 17.30 5.44 13.10
CA SER A 15 18.16 4.35 13.55
C SER A 15 17.36 3.33 14.37
N TYR A 16 17.91 2.13 14.56
CA TYR A 16 17.28 1.09 15.36
C TYR A 16 16.95 1.62 16.76
N ASP A 17 15.71 1.41 17.18
CA ASP A 17 15.20 1.70 18.52
C ASP A 17 14.11 0.66 18.88
N GLU A 18 13.63 0.67 20.11
CA GLU A 18 12.69 -0.33 20.64
C GLU A 18 11.23 -0.10 20.23
N ARG A 19 10.92 0.96 19.48
CA ARG A 19 9.55 1.22 19.02
C ARG A 19 9.08 0.09 18.11
N PRO A 20 7.79 -0.26 18.16
CA PRO A 20 7.23 -1.23 17.23
C PRO A 20 7.45 -0.77 15.78
N LEU A 21 7.71 -1.74 14.90
CA LEU A 21 7.96 -1.47 13.50
C LEU A 21 6.66 -1.29 12.73
N ALA A 22 6.64 -0.33 11.83
CA ALA A 22 5.61 -0.17 10.82
C ALA A 22 6.20 -0.23 9.41
N ILE A 23 5.47 -0.83 8.46
CA ILE A 23 5.82 -0.85 7.03
C ILE A 23 4.84 0.04 6.27
N TYR A 24 5.37 0.87 5.38
CA TYR A 24 4.58 1.60 4.39
C TYR A 24 4.78 1.01 3.00
N VAL A 25 3.67 0.80 2.27
CA VAL A 25 3.63 0.27 0.90
C VAL A 25 3.02 1.33 0.00
N HIS A 26 3.84 1.90 -0.88
CA HIS A 26 3.44 2.99 -1.76
C HIS A 26 2.61 2.50 -2.97
N GLY A 27 1.93 3.43 -3.63
CA GLY A 27 1.17 3.16 -4.85
C GLY A 27 2.02 3.15 -6.12
N LEU A 28 1.35 2.92 -7.24
CA LEU A 28 1.93 2.97 -8.59
C LEU A 28 2.67 4.29 -8.83
N ALA A 29 3.73 4.25 -9.62
CA ALA A 29 4.55 5.41 -9.99
C ALA A 29 5.23 6.15 -8.83
N SER A 30 5.29 5.55 -7.64
CA SER A 30 5.93 6.14 -6.46
C SER A 30 7.19 5.36 -6.07
N GLY A 31 7.79 5.71 -4.94
CA GLY A 31 9.00 5.06 -4.42
C GLY A 31 9.15 5.26 -2.92
N ALA A 32 10.18 4.62 -2.36
CA ALA A 32 10.49 4.62 -0.94
C ALA A 32 10.74 6.03 -0.37
N ALA A 33 11.34 6.94 -1.15
CA ALA A 33 11.63 8.31 -0.73
C ALA A 33 10.41 9.25 -0.78
N GLY A 34 9.21 8.75 -1.08
CA GLY A 34 8.00 9.53 -1.26
C GLY A 34 7.56 10.32 -0.02
N THR A 35 6.84 11.44 -0.26
CA THR A 35 6.40 12.35 0.81
C THR A 35 5.43 11.73 1.81
N THR A 36 4.66 10.71 1.39
CA THR A 36 3.71 9.99 2.26
C THR A 36 4.43 9.23 3.36
N PHE A 37 5.51 8.50 3.04
CA PHE A 37 6.35 7.83 4.02
C PHE A 37 6.83 8.79 5.11
N ASN A 38 7.42 9.92 4.70
CA ASN A 38 7.92 10.93 5.62
C ASN A 38 6.80 11.54 6.48
N SER A 39 5.60 11.69 5.92
CA SER A 39 4.44 12.24 6.64
C SER A 39 3.91 11.26 7.70
N LEU A 40 3.81 9.97 7.38
CA LEU A 40 3.46 8.91 8.33
C LEU A 40 4.48 8.85 9.47
N ALA A 41 5.77 8.75 9.14
CA ALA A 41 6.85 8.66 10.13
C ALA A 41 6.89 9.88 11.09
N ARG A 42 6.62 11.07 10.56
CA ARG A 42 6.57 12.30 11.37
C ARG A 42 5.34 12.40 12.27
N LYS A 43 4.20 11.84 11.84
CA LYS A 43 2.92 11.97 12.56
C LYS A 43 2.66 10.81 13.53
N LEU A 44 3.08 9.61 13.17
CA LEU A 44 2.90 8.39 13.97
C LEU A 44 4.25 7.99 14.57
N LYS A 45 4.75 8.83 15.47
CA LYS A 45 6.10 8.72 16.07
C LYS A 45 6.25 7.53 17.02
N GLN A 46 5.15 6.93 17.46
CA GLN A 46 5.15 5.71 18.26
C GLN A 46 5.67 4.49 17.51
N TYR A 47 5.79 4.58 16.17
CA TYR A 47 6.36 3.54 15.32
C TYR A 47 7.70 3.94 14.74
N ARG A 48 8.57 2.96 14.53
CA ARG A 48 9.72 3.04 13.64
C ARG A 48 9.27 2.55 12.26
N TRP A 49 9.40 3.39 11.25
CA TRP A 49 8.90 3.11 9.91
C TRP A 49 9.98 2.61 8.98
N ILE A 50 9.64 1.62 8.17
CA ILE A 50 10.43 1.20 7.00
C ILE A 50 9.56 1.17 5.75
N THR A 51 10.20 1.27 4.60
CA THR A 51 9.64 1.06 3.27
C THR A 51 10.72 0.62 2.30
N THR A 52 10.34 0.16 1.12
CA THR A 52 11.22 -0.13 -0.02
C THR A 52 10.58 0.40 -1.28
N ASP A 53 11.29 0.35 -2.41
CA ASP A 53 10.68 0.53 -3.71
C ASP A 53 9.89 -0.73 -4.09
N PHE A 54 8.60 -0.54 -4.36
CA PHE A 54 7.73 -1.58 -4.92
C PHE A 54 7.64 -1.40 -6.43
N GLU A 55 7.45 -2.51 -7.13
CA GLU A 55 7.39 -2.55 -8.59
C GLU A 55 5.95 -2.31 -9.12
N GLU A 56 5.80 -2.30 -10.44
CA GLU A 56 4.50 -2.26 -11.13
C GLU A 56 3.86 -3.65 -11.26
N ASN A 57 4.22 -4.59 -10.40
CA ASN A 57 3.73 -5.97 -10.41
C ASN A 57 3.22 -6.37 -9.03
N ILE A 58 1.90 -6.61 -8.92
CA ILE A 58 1.24 -6.94 -7.64
C ILE A 58 1.79 -8.22 -7.03
N GLU A 59 1.98 -9.27 -7.81
CA GLU A 59 2.45 -10.55 -7.31
C GLU A 59 3.86 -10.41 -6.69
N ARG A 60 4.79 -9.76 -7.40
CA ARG A 60 6.14 -9.49 -6.89
C ARG A 60 6.10 -8.62 -5.65
N ASN A 61 5.23 -7.61 -5.62
CA ASN A 61 5.07 -6.75 -4.46
C ASN A 61 4.56 -7.51 -3.24
N VAL A 62 3.62 -8.43 -3.41
CA VAL A 62 3.14 -9.30 -2.32
C VAL A 62 4.25 -10.21 -1.80
N ILE A 63 5.05 -10.80 -2.70
CA ILE A 63 6.23 -11.61 -2.31
C ILE A 63 7.22 -10.74 -1.52
N THR A 64 7.58 -9.57 -2.04
CA THR A 64 8.49 -8.62 -1.39
C THR A 64 7.98 -8.23 0.00
N LEU A 65 6.70 -7.87 0.10
CA LEU A 65 6.10 -7.49 1.39
C LEU A 65 6.08 -8.66 2.38
N ASN A 66 5.77 -9.87 1.94
CA ASN A 66 5.81 -11.07 2.79
C ASN A 66 7.23 -11.34 3.31
N CYS A 67 8.26 -11.18 2.48
CA CYS A 67 9.66 -11.26 2.92
C CYS A 67 10.01 -10.21 3.99
N LEU A 68 9.53 -8.96 3.82
CA LEU A 68 9.72 -7.91 4.82
C LEU A 68 8.97 -8.21 6.11
N ILE A 69 7.75 -8.74 6.04
CA ILE A 69 6.94 -9.15 7.20
C ILE A 69 7.65 -10.25 7.97
N GLU A 70 8.13 -11.27 7.29
CA GLU A 70 8.84 -12.39 7.91
C GLU A 70 10.16 -11.95 8.57
N LYS A 71 10.89 -11.03 7.92
CA LYS A 71 12.19 -10.55 8.43
C LYS A 71 12.05 -9.59 9.60
N TYR A 72 11.08 -8.68 9.55
CA TYR A 72 11.01 -7.54 10.47
C TYR A 72 9.89 -7.60 11.50
N HIS A 73 8.94 -8.53 11.37
CA HIS A 73 7.80 -8.73 12.27
C HIS A 73 7.08 -7.40 12.62
N PRO A 74 6.55 -6.68 11.63
CA PRO A 74 5.93 -5.39 11.87
C PRO A 74 4.69 -5.50 12.75
N ALA A 75 4.42 -4.48 13.56
CA ALA A 75 3.17 -4.33 14.31
C ALA A 75 2.07 -3.68 13.45
N LEU A 76 2.47 -2.86 12.46
CA LEU A 76 1.55 -2.12 11.58
C LEU A 76 2.03 -2.17 10.14
N ILE A 77 1.08 -2.32 9.20
CA ILE A 77 1.34 -2.21 7.77
C ILE A 77 0.30 -1.27 7.17
N VAL A 78 0.76 -0.22 6.48
CA VAL A 78 -0.09 0.75 5.81
C VAL A 78 0.21 0.75 4.31
N GLY A 79 -0.81 0.54 3.48
CA GLY A 79 -0.68 0.62 2.02
C GLY A 79 -1.67 1.59 1.40
N THR A 80 -1.29 2.22 0.27
CA THR A 80 -2.18 3.12 -0.48
C THR A 80 -2.25 2.73 -1.95
N SER A 81 -3.43 2.88 -2.56
CA SER A 81 -3.64 2.59 -3.99
C SER A 81 -3.20 1.15 -4.35
N MET A 82 -2.33 0.96 -5.33
CA MET A 82 -1.73 -0.34 -5.65
C MET A 82 -0.98 -0.95 -4.45
N GLY A 83 -0.32 -0.13 -3.63
CA GLY A 83 0.26 -0.60 -2.36
C GLY A 83 -0.80 -1.07 -1.36
N GLY A 84 -2.00 -0.48 -1.38
CA GLY A 84 -3.16 -0.97 -0.64
C GLY A 84 -3.60 -2.35 -1.11
N VAL A 85 -3.60 -2.60 -2.42
CA VAL A 85 -3.85 -3.94 -2.99
C VAL A 85 -2.79 -4.94 -2.53
N THR A 86 -1.51 -4.55 -2.60
CA THR A 86 -0.41 -5.39 -2.10
C THR A 86 -0.62 -5.80 -0.64
N VAL A 87 -1.01 -4.84 0.23
CA VAL A 87 -1.29 -5.13 1.65
C VAL A 87 -2.52 -6.03 1.82
N LEU A 88 -3.57 -5.87 1.00
CA LEU A 88 -4.75 -6.75 1.05
C LEU A 88 -4.38 -8.23 0.93
N TYR A 89 -3.44 -8.56 0.04
CA TYR A 89 -3.08 -9.95 -0.26
C TYR A 89 -1.86 -10.46 0.52
N ALA A 90 -1.09 -9.60 1.19
CA ALA A 90 0.06 -10.02 1.99
C ALA A 90 -0.36 -10.74 3.28
N ASN A 91 0.39 -11.78 3.66
CA ASN A 91 0.13 -12.55 4.88
C ASN A 91 0.76 -11.87 6.11
N ALA A 92 -0.06 -11.14 6.85
CA ALA A 92 0.37 -10.32 7.99
C ALA A 92 -0.48 -10.59 9.25
N GLN A 93 -0.69 -11.83 9.62
CA GLN A 93 -1.62 -12.26 10.68
C GLN A 93 -1.37 -11.57 12.03
N ASN A 94 -0.12 -11.22 12.35
CA ASN A 94 0.26 -10.59 13.63
C ASN A 94 0.35 -9.06 13.58
N ALA A 95 0.15 -8.45 12.42
CA ALA A 95 0.19 -7.01 12.24
C ALA A 95 -1.21 -6.41 12.08
N VAL A 96 -1.39 -5.17 12.48
CA VAL A 96 -2.54 -4.37 12.06
C VAL A 96 -2.37 -4.00 10.58
N LYS A 97 -3.37 -4.24 9.76
CA LYS A 97 -3.38 -3.90 8.33
C LYS A 97 -4.30 -2.70 8.10
N ILE A 98 -3.77 -1.67 7.47
CA ILE A 98 -4.55 -0.51 7.04
C ILE A 98 -4.33 -0.28 5.55
N VAL A 99 -5.39 -0.33 4.76
CA VAL A 99 -5.37 -0.03 3.34
C VAL A 99 -6.12 1.26 3.06
N CYS A 100 -5.50 2.16 2.30
CA CYS A 100 -6.09 3.45 1.93
C CYS A 100 -6.34 3.46 0.43
N ASN A 101 -7.59 3.67 0.02
CA ASN A 101 -8.01 3.69 -1.39
C ASN A 101 -7.39 2.53 -2.20
N PRO A 102 -7.55 1.25 -1.77
CA PRO A 102 -6.95 0.13 -2.50
C PRO A 102 -7.52 0.06 -3.92
N ALA A 103 -6.64 0.09 -4.92
CA ALA A 103 -7.01 0.19 -6.33
C ALA A 103 -7.26 -1.19 -6.94
N LEU A 104 -8.34 -1.89 -6.55
CA LEU A 104 -8.69 -3.19 -7.14
C LEU A 104 -9.03 -3.07 -8.65
N SER A 105 -9.44 -1.88 -9.12
CA SER A 105 -9.65 -1.57 -10.54
C SER A 105 -8.41 -0.99 -11.23
N ILE A 106 -7.20 -1.33 -10.75
CA ILE A 106 -5.94 -0.76 -11.26
C ILE A 106 -5.77 -0.96 -12.78
N ALA A 107 -6.19 -2.10 -13.32
CA ALA A 107 -6.13 -2.37 -14.75
C ALA A 107 -6.98 -1.38 -15.56
N ASP A 108 -8.20 -1.09 -15.10
CA ASP A 108 -9.08 -0.10 -15.73
C ASP A 108 -8.52 1.32 -15.59
N CYS A 109 -7.94 1.65 -14.44
CA CYS A 109 -7.26 2.94 -14.24
C CYS A 109 -6.10 3.11 -15.23
N VAL A 110 -5.30 2.06 -15.44
CA VAL A 110 -4.19 2.08 -16.40
C VAL A 110 -4.72 2.27 -17.81
N ARG A 111 -5.72 1.49 -18.24
CA ARG A 111 -6.25 1.56 -19.61
C ARG A 111 -6.95 2.88 -19.93
N ASN A 112 -7.72 3.40 -18.97
CA ASN A 112 -8.68 4.49 -19.25
C ASN A 112 -8.22 5.86 -18.74
N THR A 113 -7.31 5.91 -17.77
CA THR A 113 -6.95 7.17 -17.08
C THR A 113 -5.46 7.48 -17.17
N ILE A 114 -4.60 6.51 -16.84
CA ILE A 114 -3.14 6.72 -16.79
C ILE A 114 -2.53 6.60 -18.17
N GLY A 115 -2.95 5.59 -18.95
CA GLY A 115 -2.45 5.25 -20.28
C GLY A 115 -1.37 4.17 -20.24
N LEU A 116 -1.32 3.39 -21.31
CA LEU A 116 -0.24 2.42 -21.57
C LEU A 116 1.02 3.14 -22.06
N GLY A 117 2.17 2.52 -21.89
CA GLY A 117 3.47 2.99 -22.36
C GLY A 117 4.39 3.44 -21.24
N GLN A 118 5.38 4.26 -21.58
CA GLN A 118 6.42 4.71 -20.65
C GLN A 118 5.96 5.91 -19.83
N HIS A 119 6.25 5.86 -18.52
CA HIS A 119 5.91 6.88 -17.53
C HIS A 119 7.12 7.22 -16.66
N ASP A 120 7.13 8.42 -16.10
CA ASP A 120 8.12 8.83 -15.09
C ASP A 120 7.59 8.51 -13.68
N TYR A 121 8.49 8.13 -12.77
CA TYR A 121 8.17 8.05 -11.35
C TYR A 121 7.97 9.45 -10.76
N PHE A 122 7.02 9.58 -9.84
CA PHE A 122 6.69 10.86 -9.18
C PHE A 122 7.73 11.31 -8.13
N CYS A 123 8.63 10.42 -7.75
CA CYS A 123 9.68 10.71 -6.78
C CYS A 123 10.92 9.88 -7.08
N GLU A 124 12.04 10.31 -6.53
CA GLU A 124 13.29 9.55 -6.58
C GLU A 124 13.12 8.18 -5.91
N ARG A 125 13.68 7.17 -6.55
CA ARG A 125 13.68 5.78 -6.06
C ARG A 125 15.07 5.39 -5.57
N ILE A 126 15.14 4.50 -4.59
CA ILE A 126 16.42 4.01 -4.05
C ILE A 126 17.11 3.02 -4.99
N ASP A 127 16.36 2.41 -5.94
CA ASP A 127 16.91 1.57 -7.00
C ASP A 127 17.48 2.40 -8.19
N GLY A 128 17.30 3.72 -8.18
CA GLY A 128 17.78 4.64 -9.20
C GLY A 128 16.97 4.68 -10.49
N GLN A 129 15.89 3.90 -10.59
CA GLN A 129 15.01 3.92 -11.76
C GLN A 129 14.24 5.25 -11.82
N GLN A 130 14.17 5.84 -13.01
CA GLN A 130 13.45 7.09 -13.25
C GLN A 130 12.14 6.86 -14.01
N LYS A 131 12.05 5.75 -14.74
CA LYS A 131 10.93 5.44 -15.62
C LYS A 131 10.51 4.00 -15.47
N PHE A 132 9.23 3.75 -15.78
CA PHE A 132 8.63 2.42 -15.86
C PHE A 132 7.73 2.34 -17.09
N GLU A 133 7.32 1.14 -17.45
CA GLU A 133 6.42 0.90 -18.56
C GLU A 133 5.14 0.22 -18.06
N LEU A 134 3.99 0.66 -18.57
CA LEU A 134 2.70 0.02 -18.36
C LEU A 134 2.25 -0.65 -19.64
N THR A 135 1.99 -1.94 -19.58
CA THR A 135 1.60 -2.76 -20.73
C THR A 135 0.24 -3.41 -20.51
N GLU A 136 -0.40 -3.82 -21.62
CA GLU A 136 -1.64 -4.58 -21.53
C GLU A 136 -1.45 -5.93 -20.81
N GLU A 137 -0.28 -6.56 -20.97
CA GLU A 137 0.06 -7.80 -20.27
C GLU A 137 0.04 -7.60 -18.74
N MET A 138 0.53 -6.45 -18.26
CA MET A 138 0.48 -6.10 -16.83
C MET A 138 -0.96 -5.90 -16.36
N CYS A 139 -1.80 -5.24 -17.15
CA CYS A 139 -3.22 -5.08 -16.83
C CYS A 139 -3.92 -6.43 -16.69
N VAL A 140 -3.71 -7.34 -17.63
CA VAL A 140 -4.21 -8.73 -17.54
C VAL A 140 -3.63 -9.46 -16.32
N GLY A 141 -2.37 -9.23 -16.00
CA GLY A 141 -1.73 -9.76 -14.79
C GLY A 141 -2.41 -9.27 -13.51
N TYR A 142 -2.76 -7.99 -13.42
CA TYR A 142 -3.50 -7.42 -12.28
C TYR A 142 -4.88 -8.06 -12.13
N GLU A 143 -5.66 -8.15 -13.22
CA GLU A 143 -6.98 -8.77 -13.23
C GLU A 143 -6.92 -10.23 -12.78
N ASN A 144 -6.00 -11.00 -13.36
CA ASN A 144 -5.81 -12.41 -13.02
C ASN A 144 -5.40 -12.59 -11.55
N TYR A 145 -4.49 -11.76 -11.06
CA TYR A 145 -4.06 -11.85 -9.66
C TYR A 145 -5.23 -11.59 -8.71
N ILE A 146 -5.95 -10.51 -8.92
CA ILE A 146 -7.10 -10.11 -8.09
C ILE A 146 -8.22 -11.15 -8.15
N ALA A 147 -8.53 -11.69 -9.33
CA ALA A 147 -9.57 -12.69 -9.52
C ALA A 147 -9.27 -14.05 -8.85
N ASN A 148 -7.98 -14.42 -8.76
CA ASN A 148 -7.57 -15.74 -8.27
C ASN A 148 -7.09 -15.75 -6.80
N HIS A 149 -7.08 -14.58 -6.12
CA HIS A 149 -6.65 -14.49 -4.74
C HIS A 149 -7.72 -13.86 -3.86
N THR A 150 -7.75 -14.26 -2.60
CA THR A 150 -8.67 -13.69 -1.59
C THR A 150 -7.88 -12.77 -0.66
N PRO A 151 -8.39 -11.57 -0.33
CA PRO A 151 -7.78 -10.71 0.65
C PRO A 151 -7.57 -11.43 1.99
N SER A 152 -6.40 -11.26 2.59
CA SER A 152 -6.06 -11.85 3.89
C SER A 152 -6.24 -10.84 5.01
N LEU A 153 -6.57 -11.30 6.21
CA LEU A 153 -6.69 -10.46 7.40
C LEU A 153 -5.39 -10.42 8.19
N GLY A 154 -5.18 -9.30 8.90
CA GLY A 154 -4.17 -9.15 9.94
C GLY A 154 -4.75 -9.39 11.34
N LYS A 155 -4.00 -9.02 12.41
CA LYS A 155 -4.50 -8.95 13.79
C LYS A 155 -5.77 -8.11 13.87
N GLU A 156 -5.75 -6.96 13.21
CA GLU A 156 -6.90 -6.12 12.89
C GLU A 156 -6.75 -5.62 11.46
N SER A 157 -7.85 -5.37 10.77
CA SER A 157 -7.84 -4.98 9.36
C SER A 157 -8.81 -3.84 9.09
N TYR A 158 -8.29 -2.75 8.57
CA TYR A 158 -9.04 -1.52 8.29
C TYR A 158 -8.86 -1.10 6.83
N ALA A 159 -9.93 -0.58 6.25
CA ALA A 159 -9.92 0.03 4.92
C ALA A 159 -10.45 1.47 5.03
N ILE A 160 -9.68 2.43 4.58
CA ILE A 160 -10.04 3.85 4.57
C ILE A 160 -10.24 4.28 3.12
N PHE A 161 -11.41 4.74 2.79
CA PHE A 161 -11.75 5.29 1.47
C PHE A 161 -11.92 6.80 1.56
N SER A 162 -11.46 7.49 0.54
CA SER A 162 -11.57 8.95 0.45
C SER A 162 -12.86 9.34 -0.25
N ALA A 163 -13.59 10.32 0.31
CA ALA A 163 -14.82 10.82 -0.28
C ALA A 163 -14.61 11.58 -1.61
N HIS A 164 -13.38 12.01 -1.89
CA HIS A 164 -13.02 12.77 -3.08
C HIS A 164 -11.86 12.10 -3.82
N ASP A 165 -11.97 10.77 -4.04
CA ASP A 165 -10.97 10.02 -4.80
C ASP A 165 -11.10 10.35 -6.29
N GLU A 166 -10.19 11.18 -6.77
CA GLU A 166 -10.17 11.67 -8.15
C GLU A 166 -9.65 10.65 -9.16
N LEU A 167 -9.09 9.53 -8.70
CA LEU A 167 -8.46 8.53 -9.57
C LEU A 167 -9.34 7.29 -9.77
N LEU A 168 -9.94 6.77 -8.69
CA LEU A 168 -10.72 5.53 -8.76
C LEU A 168 -12.15 5.76 -9.22
N GLY A 169 -12.71 6.94 -8.92
CA GLY A 169 -14.11 7.25 -9.17
C GLY A 169 -15.08 6.52 -8.21
N ASP A 170 -16.30 7.04 -8.10
CA ASP A 170 -17.28 6.61 -7.08
C ASP A 170 -17.73 5.14 -7.25
N GLU A 171 -17.94 4.70 -8.49
CA GLU A 171 -18.42 3.34 -8.77
C GLU A 171 -17.36 2.28 -8.40
N ALA A 172 -16.13 2.44 -8.89
CA ALA A 172 -15.04 1.52 -8.59
C ALA A 172 -14.68 1.53 -7.09
N ALA A 173 -14.72 2.70 -6.45
CA ALA A 173 -14.54 2.82 -5.01
C ALA A 173 -15.64 2.06 -4.24
N SER A 174 -16.91 2.19 -4.64
CA SER A 174 -18.04 1.48 -4.01
C SER A 174 -17.91 -0.04 -4.14
N VAL A 175 -17.56 -0.54 -5.33
CA VAL A 175 -17.33 -1.98 -5.55
C VAL A 175 -16.17 -2.48 -4.67
N THR A 176 -15.06 -1.74 -4.65
CA THR A 176 -13.90 -2.09 -3.82
C THR A 176 -14.24 -2.10 -2.33
N GLN A 177 -15.01 -1.13 -1.84
CA GLN A 177 -15.49 -1.09 -0.44
C GLN A 177 -16.27 -2.35 -0.09
N GLN A 178 -17.17 -2.80 -0.97
CA GLN A 178 -17.95 -4.00 -0.75
C GLN A 178 -17.09 -5.27 -0.71
N ILE A 179 -16.12 -5.38 -1.61
CA ILE A 179 -15.18 -6.52 -1.65
C ILE A 179 -14.38 -6.60 -0.34
N VAL A 180 -13.78 -5.50 0.11
CA VAL A 180 -12.94 -5.51 1.33
C VAL A 180 -13.79 -5.67 2.60
N ALA A 181 -15.01 -5.12 2.65
CA ALA A 181 -15.95 -5.35 3.75
C ALA A 181 -16.35 -6.82 3.85
N ASN A 182 -16.66 -7.46 2.72
CA ASN A 182 -16.99 -8.89 2.65
C ASN A 182 -15.80 -9.77 3.05
N ALA A 183 -14.58 -9.31 2.83
CA ALA A 183 -13.35 -9.97 3.28
C ALA A 183 -13.08 -9.80 4.79
N GLY A 184 -13.87 -9.00 5.51
CA GLY A 184 -13.76 -8.80 6.96
C GLY A 184 -13.00 -7.55 7.40
N TYR A 185 -12.68 -6.63 6.49
CA TYR A 185 -12.08 -5.34 6.84
C TYR A 185 -13.12 -4.37 7.45
N ASN A 186 -12.72 -3.65 8.48
CA ASN A 186 -13.49 -2.53 9.02
C ASN A 186 -13.35 -1.33 8.08
N VAL A 187 -14.43 -0.99 7.39
CA VAL A 187 -14.43 0.09 6.39
C VAL A 187 -14.79 1.44 7.03
N SER A 188 -14.06 2.47 6.68
CA SER A 188 -14.32 3.87 7.05
C SER A 188 -14.10 4.79 5.86
N VAL A 189 -14.70 5.98 5.91
CA VAL A 189 -14.57 7.01 4.88
C VAL A 189 -13.89 8.24 5.47
N ASP A 190 -12.85 8.74 4.79
CA ASP A 190 -12.27 10.05 5.04
C ASP A 190 -13.07 11.13 4.26
N PRO A 191 -13.90 11.94 4.93
CA PRO A 191 -14.78 12.90 4.25
C PRO A 191 -14.01 14.05 3.59
N LYS A 192 -12.72 14.20 3.88
CA LYS A 192 -11.82 15.22 3.32
C LYS A 192 -10.67 14.60 2.52
N GLY A 193 -10.69 13.28 2.38
CA GLY A 193 -9.66 12.53 1.69
C GLY A 193 -9.73 12.70 0.17
N VAL A 194 -8.58 12.60 -0.45
CA VAL A 194 -8.37 12.45 -1.90
C VAL A 194 -7.64 11.12 -2.12
N HIS A 195 -7.32 10.76 -3.37
CA HIS A 195 -6.66 9.47 -3.65
C HIS A 195 -5.40 9.21 -2.81
N ARG A 196 -4.61 10.22 -2.55
CA ARG A 196 -3.38 10.13 -1.73
C ARG A 196 -3.70 10.18 -0.23
N ILE A 197 -2.84 9.55 0.58
CA ILE A 197 -2.89 9.71 2.04
C ILE A 197 -2.59 11.18 2.40
N THR A 198 -3.54 11.83 3.04
CA THR A 198 -3.47 13.22 3.49
C THR A 198 -3.31 13.32 5.00
N SER A 199 -3.18 14.55 5.52
CA SER A 199 -3.18 14.76 6.97
C SER A 199 -4.52 14.35 7.63
N SER A 200 -5.62 14.37 6.90
CA SER A 200 -6.94 13.87 7.32
C SER A 200 -6.90 12.36 7.48
N THR A 201 -6.44 11.67 6.46
CA THR A 201 -6.28 10.20 6.45
C THR A 201 -5.35 9.73 7.57
N ILE A 202 -4.21 10.42 7.80
CA ILE A 202 -3.28 10.09 8.88
C ILE A 202 -3.92 10.24 10.27
N LYS A 203 -4.83 11.21 10.47
CA LYS A 203 -5.58 11.33 11.73
C LYS A 203 -6.49 10.13 11.96
N ILE A 204 -7.15 9.63 10.91
CA ILE A 204 -7.96 8.41 11.00
C ILE A 204 -7.06 7.23 11.34
N ILE A 205 -5.94 7.05 10.63
CA ILE A 205 -4.97 6.00 10.94
C ILE A 205 -4.54 6.07 12.41
N SER A 206 -4.15 7.26 12.90
CA SER A 206 -3.77 7.46 14.31
C SER A 206 -4.86 6.98 15.27
N SER A 207 -6.10 7.37 15.03
CA SER A 207 -7.22 6.98 15.90
C SER A 207 -7.54 5.48 15.89
N LEU A 208 -7.13 4.76 14.86
CA LEU A 208 -7.28 3.30 14.77
C LEU A 208 -6.18 2.56 15.54
N VAL A 209 -4.95 3.09 15.56
CA VAL A 209 -3.80 2.43 16.19
C VAL A 209 -3.51 2.91 17.61
N ASP A 210 -4.11 4.02 18.07
CA ASP A 210 -3.96 4.55 19.43
C ASP A 210 -4.99 3.95 20.44
N LYS A 211 -5.68 2.88 20.06
CA LYS A 211 -6.72 2.23 20.89
C LYS A 211 -6.18 1.19 21.89
N GLU A 212 -4.86 1.02 21.97
CA GLU A 212 -4.21 0.12 22.94
C GLU A 212 -3.69 0.84 24.17
#